data_9120b1cff48503c5404bfbb5d9260dbb
#
_entry.id   9120b1cff48503c5404bfbb5d9260dbb
#
_cell.length_a   1.000
_cell.length_b   1.000
_cell.length_c   1.000
_cell.angle_alpha   90.00
_cell.angle_beta   90.00
_cell.angle_gamma   90.00
#
_symmetry.space_group_name_H-M   'P 1'
#
loop_
_entity.id
_entity.type
_entity.pdbx_description
1 polymer ?
#
loop_
_entity_poly.entity_id
_entity_poly.type
_entity_poly.pdbx_seq_one_letter_code
_entity_poly.pdbx_strand_id
1 'polypeptide(L)'
;MSFMDLNRKLIAYLVLGHCFIIAISNYLVQFPINIFGLDYTIGTFTFPIIVLATDLTVRLSNAANARKVISYAFIPAFIISYIFADFRIAIASVLAYSIGQLLDVFVFSKVRERVGDDGLNLNSYWYLAPVISTFFAQLIDTYLFY
;
A
#
# COMPACT_ATOMS: atom_id res chain seq x y z
N MET A 1 16.48 19.01 17.43
CA MET A 1 15.94 18.40 16.21
C MET A 1 14.58 19.04 15.97
N SER A 2 14.41 19.78 14.87
CA SER A 2 13.17 20.51 14.59
C SER A 2 12.03 19.53 14.30
N PHE A 3 10.77 19.89 14.65
CA PHE A 3 9.56 19.11 14.32
C PHE A 3 9.45 18.82 12.80
N MET A 4 9.92 19.75 11.96
CA MET A 4 9.99 19.58 10.52
C MET A 4 11.02 18.50 10.09
N ASP A 5 12.14 18.38 10.79
CA ASP A 5 13.16 17.37 10.48
C ASP A 5 12.70 15.96 10.87
N LEU A 6 11.96 15.85 11.98
CA LEU A 6 11.36 14.60 12.40
C LEU A 6 10.32 14.11 11.37
N ASN A 7 9.50 15.03 10.86
CA ASN A 7 8.48 14.71 9.86
C ASN A 7 9.11 14.29 8.51
N ARG A 8 10.19 14.93 8.08
CA ARG A 8 10.94 14.54 6.87
C ARG A 8 11.57 13.15 6.99
N LYS A 9 12.19 12.85 8.13
CA LYS A 9 12.76 11.53 8.39
C LYS A 9 11.70 10.44 8.41
N LEU A 10 10.58 10.69 9.07
CA LEU A 10 9.45 9.76 9.10
C LEU A 10 8.95 9.45 7.68
N ILE A 11 8.72 10.47 6.86
CA ILE A 11 8.30 10.29 5.47
C ILE A 11 9.32 9.46 4.68
N ALA A 12 10.63 9.74 4.83
CA ALA A 12 11.67 8.97 4.16
C ALA A 12 11.66 7.49 4.57
N TYR A 13 11.52 7.19 5.85
CA TYR A 13 11.42 5.80 6.32
C TYR A 13 10.16 5.10 5.80
N LEU A 14 9.04 5.80 5.73
CA LEU A 14 7.79 5.24 5.19
C LEU A 14 7.93 4.96 3.68
N VAL A 15 8.54 5.87 2.91
CA VAL A 15 8.84 5.65 1.48
C VAL A 15 9.74 4.44 1.29
N LEU A 16 10.83 4.34 2.06
CA LEU A 16 11.74 3.19 2.00
C LEU A 16 11.02 1.88 2.36
N GLY A 17 10.16 1.90 3.37
CA GLY A 17 9.35 0.74 3.75
C GLY A 17 8.44 0.29 2.61
N HIS A 18 7.72 1.20 1.96
CA HIS A 18 6.89 0.88 0.78
C HIS A 18 7.73 0.32 -0.37
N CYS A 19 8.86 0.94 -0.71
CA CYS A 19 9.76 0.45 -1.75
C CYS A 19 10.29 -0.97 -1.44
N PHE A 20 10.62 -1.24 -0.19
CA PHE A 20 11.09 -2.55 0.25
C PHE A 20 10.01 -3.64 0.09
N ILE A 21 8.77 -3.35 0.51
CA ILE A 21 7.64 -4.27 0.37
C ILE A 21 7.36 -4.54 -1.12
N ILE A 22 7.38 -3.50 -1.96
CA ILE A 22 7.18 -3.62 -3.41
C ILE A 22 8.29 -4.48 -4.05
N ALA A 23 9.55 -4.27 -3.66
CA ALA A 23 10.67 -5.06 -4.15
C ALA A 23 10.50 -6.56 -3.85
N ILE A 24 10.16 -6.88 -2.59
CA ILE A 24 9.88 -8.26 -2.19
C ILE A 24 8.68 -8.82 -2.93
N SER A 25 7.59 -8.06 -3.05
CA SER A 25 6.38 -8.48 -3.76
C SER A 25 6.68 -8.84 -5.21
N ASN A 26 7.38 -7.97 -5.94
CA ASN A 26 7.73 -8.20 -7.34
C ASN A 26 8.71 -9.37 -7.53
N TYR A 27 9.62 -9.59 -6.59
CA TYR A 27 10.46 -10.78 -6.60
C TYR A 27 9.61 -12.04 -6.39
N LEU A 28 8.67 -12.02 -5.46
CA LEU A 28 7.82 -13.17 -5.11
C LEU A 28 6.76 -13.49 -6.18
N VAL A 29 6.38 -12.55 -7.04
CA VAL A 29 5.48 -12.79 -8.18
C VAL A 29 6.08 -13.81 -9.17
N GLN A 30 7.40 -13.96 -9.23
CA GLN A 30 8.07 -14.92 -10.12
C GLN A 30 7.88 -16.38 -9.69
N PHE A 31 7.38 -16.63 -8.49
CA PHE A 31 7.19 -17.99 -7.96
C PHE A 31 5.71 -18.39 -8.03
N PRO A 32 5.29 -19.13 -9.07
CA PRO A 32 3.92 -19.63 -9.16
C PRO A 32 3.69 -20.73 -8.14
N ILE A 33 2.48 -20.77 -7.58
CA ILE A 33 2.00 -21.83 -6.70
C ILE A 33 0.59 -22.24 -7.13
N ASN A 34 0.29 -23.53 -7.06
CA ASN A 34 -1.07 -24.04 -7.30
C ASN A 34 -1.73 -24.38 -5.96
N ILE A 35 -2.87 -23.77 -5.68
CA ILE A 35 -3.67 -24.01 -4.48
C ILE A 35 -5.08 -24.36 -4.92
N PHE A 36 -5.53 -25.57 -4.61
CA PHE A 36 -6.85 -26.09 -4.98
C PHE A 36 -7.17 -26.01 -6.48
N GLY A 37 -6.16 -26.17 -7.36
CA GLY A 37 -6.33 -26.11 -8.81
C GLY A 37 -6.37 -24.69 -9.38
N LEU A 38 -6.13 -23.67 -8.57
CA LEU A 38 -5.98 -22.28 -9.00
C LEU A 38 -4.52 -21.87 -8.95
N ASP A 39 -4.07 -21.22 -10.02
CA ASP A 39 -2.70 -20.72 -10.13
C ASP A 39 -2.58 -19.33 -9.50
N TYR A 40 -1.75 -19.25 -8.48
CA TYR A 40 -1.38 -18.01 -7.79
C TYR A 40 0.11 -17.78 -7.89
N THR A 41 0.57 -16.62 -7.44
CA THR A 41 1.98 -16.37 -7.16
C THR A 41 2.18 -16.11 -5.67
N ILE A 42 3.38 -16.38 -5.15
CA ILE A 42 3.70 -16.06 -3.75
C ILE A 42 3.53 -14.55 -3.50
N GLY A 43 3.80 -13.73 -4.53
CA GLY A 43 3.59 -12.28 -4.47
C GLY A 43 2.16 -11.87 -4.12
N THR A 44 1.14 -12.67 -4.47
CA THR A 44 -0.26 -12.38 -4.12
C THR A 44 -0.48 -12.23 -2.61
N PHE A 45 0.26 -12.97 -1.79
CA PHE A 45 0.16 -12.90 -0.33
C PHE A 45 0.84 -11.67 0.28
N THR A 46 1.58 -10.90 -0.51
CA THR A 46 2.20 -9.65 -0.04
C THR A 46 1.27 -8.44 -0.14
N PHE A 47 0.19 -8.50 -0.93
CA PHE A 47 -0.77 -7.41 -1.07
C PHE A 47 -1.38 -6.94 0.26
N PRO A 48 -1.83 -7.82 1.15
CA PRO A 48 -2.33 -7.39 2.46
C PRO A 48 -1.29 -6.62 3.27
N ILE A 49 0.00 -6.93 3.11
CA ILE A 49 1.10 -6.26 3.80
C ILE A 49 1.26 -4.83 3.28
N ILE A 50 1.12 -4.62 1.96
CA ILE A 50 1.17 -3.28 1.35
C ILE A 50 0.02 -2.41 1.87
N VAL A 51 -1.19 -2.96 1.93
CA VAL A 51 -2.36 -2.22 2.45
C VAL A 51 -2.18 -1.86 3.92
N LEU A 52 -1.73 -2.80 4.74
CA LEU A 52 -1.40 -2.53 6.16
C LEU A 52 -0.33 -1.44 6.31
N ALA A 53 0.69 -1.44 5.44
CA ALA A 53 1.72 -0.39 5.44
C ALA A 53 1.13 0.98 5.12
N THR A 54 0.16 1.05 4.20
CA THR A 54 -0.55 2.28 3.86
C THR A 54 -1.43 2.76 5.01
N ASP A 55 -2.22 1.88 5.61
CA ASP A 55 -3.03 2.18 6.79
C ASP A 55 -2.17 2.72 7.93
N LEU A 56 -1.04 2.05 8.20
CA LEU A 56 -0.08 2.50 9.20
C LEU A 56 0.51 3.87 8.85
N THR A 57 0.80 4.11 7.57
CA THR A 57 1.30 5.40 7.09
C THR A 57 0.28 6.52 7.34
N VAL A 58 -1.00 6.28 7.08
CA VAL A 58 -2.08 7.25 7.39
C VAL A 58 -2.17 7.50 8.89
N ARG A 59 -2.09 6.47 9.72
CA ARG A 59 -2.15 6.59 11.18
C ARG A 59 -0.97 7.38 11.74
N LEU A 60 0.25 7.13 11.25
CA LEU A 60 1.47 7.77 11.75
C LEU A 60 1.66 9.20 11.25
N SER A 61 1.13 9.53 10.06
CA SER A 61 1.49 10.79 9.40
C SER A 61 0.30 11.64 8.92
N ASN A 62 -0.87 11.11 8.82
CA ASN A 62 -2.09 11.62 8.20
C ASN A 62 -2.25 11.31 6.70
N ALA A 63 -3.47 11.47 6.17
CA ALA A 63 -3.81 11.16 4.77
C ALA A 63 -3.04 12.00 3.74
N ALA A 64 -2.77 13.28 4.02
CA ALA A 64 -2.03 14.17 3.11
C ALA A 64 -0.58 13.72 2.94
N ASN A 65 0.07 13.33 4.04
CA ASN A 65 1.44 12.80 4.01
C ASN A 65 1.48 11.38 3.43
N ALA A 66 0.49 10.54 3.69
CA ALA A 66 0.40 9.21 3.08
C ALA A 66 0.36 9.28 1.55
N ARG A 67 -0.44 10.21 0.98
CA ARG A 67 -0.43 10.46 -0.47
C ARG A 67 0.94 10.87 -1.00
N LYS A 68 1.69 11.71 -0.26
CA LYS A 68 3.07 12.08 -0.63
C LYS A 68 4.00 10.86 -0.59
N VAL A 69 3.90 10.02 0.45
CA VAL A 69 4.70 8.79 0.57
C VAL A 69 4.46 7.89 -0.64
N ILE A 70 3.20 7.63 -1.00
CA ILE A 70 2.83 6.82 -2.17
C ILE A 70 3.37 7.44 -3.46
N SER A 71 3.21 8.76 -3.64
CA SER A 71 3.71 9.47 -4.82
C SER A 71 5.25 9.43 -4.92
N TYR A 72 5.96 9.54 -3.82
CA TYR A 72 7.42 9.44 -3.82
C TYR A 72 7.91 8.00 -4.02
N ALA A 73 7.15 7.01 -3.58
CA ALA A 73 7.45 5.61 -3.84
C ALA A 73 7.20 5.18 -5.29
N PHE A 74 6.44 5.95 -6.06
CA PHE A 74 6.04 5.61 -7.44
C PHE A 74 7.24 5.36 -8.35
N ILE A 75 8.20 6.29 -8.44
CA ILE A 75 9.37 6.17 -9.32
C ILE A 75 10.28 5.02 -8.89
N PRO A 76 10.71 4.92 -7.62
CA PRO A 76 11.48 3.77 -7.16
C PRO A 76 10.74 2.44 -7.38
N ALA A 77 9.43 2.40 -7.14
CA ALA A 77 8.61 1.21 -7.35
C ALA A 77 8.63 0.77 -8.82
N PHE A 78 8.50 1.72 -9.75
CA PHE A 78 8.60 1.42 -11.19
C PHE A 78 9.97 0.83 -11.57
N ILE A 79 11.05 1.46 -11.12
CA ILE A 79 12.42 0.99 -11.41
C ILE A 79 12.63 -0.42 -10.84
N ILE A 80 12.21 -0.65 -9.60
CA ILE A 80 12.32 -1.96 -8.95
C ILE A 80 11.49 -3.01 -9.70
N SER A 81 10.24 -2.69 -10.05
CA SER A 81 9.38 -3.58 -10.82
C SER A 81 9.97 -3.92 -12.19
N TYR A 82 10.57 -2.95 -12.86
CA TYR A 82 11.23 -3.16 -14.14
C TYR A 82 12.47 -4.05 -14.06
N ILE A 83 13.22 -3.99 -12.97
CA ILE A 83 14.40 -4.83 -12.74
C ILE A 83 14.02 -6.29 -12.44
N PHE A 84 12.95 -6.51 -11.66
CA PHE A 84 12.56 -7.82 -11.17
C PHE A 84 11.46 -8.50 -11.99
N ALA A 85 10.82 -7.78 -12.92
CA ALA A 85 9.75 -8.31 -13.76
C ALA A 85 9.82 -7.74 -15.17
N ASP A 86 8.99 -8.25 -16.09
CA ASP A 86 8.88 -7.70 -17.44
C ASP A 86 8.29 -6.29 -17.43
N PHE A 87 8.60 -5.49 -18.46
CA PHE A 87 8.10 -4.12 -18.62
C PHE A 87 6.57 -4.00 -18.51
N ARG A 88 5.84 -4.95 -19.08
CA ARG A 88 4.37 -4.99 -19.00
C ARG A 88 3.88 -5.18 -17.56
N ILE A 89 4.51 -6.11 -16.83
CA ILE A 89 4.22 -6.36 -15.42
C ILE A 89 4.61 -5.14 -14.58
N ALA A 90 5.73 -4.48 -14.89
CA ALA A 90 6.16 -3.28 -14.18
C ALA A 90 5.12 -2.15 -14.30
N ILE A 91 4.60 -1.88 -15.51
CA ILE A 91 3.55 -0.89 -15.71
C ILE A 91 2.28 -1.28 -14.96
N ALA A 92 1.79 -2.51 -15.13
CA ALA A 92 0.58 -2.98 -14.49
C ALA A 92 0.69 -2.89 -12.95
N SER A 93 1.80 -3.39 -12.37
CA SER A 93 2.04 -3.37 -10.93
C SER A 93 2.08 -1.94 -10.36
N VAL A 94 2.76 -1.02 -11.05
CA VAL A 94 2.89 0.36 -10.54
C VAL A 94 1.60 1.14 -10.69
N LEU A 95 0.82 0.92 -11.74
CA LEU A 95 -0.50 1.53 -11.90
C LEU A 95 -1.48 0.99 -10.85
N ALA A 96 -1.56 -0.33 -10.71
CA ALA A 96 -2.41 -0.98 -9.71
C ALA A 96 -2.03 -0.50 -8.29
N TYR A 97 -0.74 -0.54 -7.94
CA TYR A 97 -0.23 -0.02 -6.67
C TYR A 97 -0.66 1.42 -6.42
N SER A 98 -0.39 2.32 -7.38
CA SER A 98 -0.64 3.75 -7.18
C SER A 98 -2.13 4.06 -7.02
N ILE A 99 -2.97 3.50 -7.88
CA ILE A 99 -4.42 3.73 -7.85
C ILE A 99 -5.03 3.05 -6.62
N GLY A 100 -4.67 1.79 -6.37
CA GLY A 100 -5.16 1.01 -5.23
C GLY A 100 -4.80 1.68 -3.89
N GLN A 101 -3.55 2.12 -3.72
CA GLN A 101 -3.10 2.74 -2.48
C GLN A 101 -3.67 4.15 -2.27
N LEU A 102 -3.83 4.96 -3.33
CA LEU A 102 -4.48 6.26 -3.21
C LEU A 102 -5.96 6.13 -2.86
N LEU A 103 -6.64 5.12 -3.42
CA LEU A 103 -8.00 4.80 -3.05
C LEU A 103 -8.10 4.31 -1.61
N ASP A 104 -7.18 3.43 -1.19
CA ASP A 104 -7.10 2.95 0.19
C ASP A 104 -6.98 4.11 1.17
N VAL A 105 -6.05 5.03 0.96
CA VAL A 105 -5.90 6.23 1.78
C VAL A 105 -7.20 7.06 1.83
N PHE A 106 -7.90 7.18 0.71
CA PHE A 106 -9.15 7.94 0.64
C PHE A 106 -10.26 7.25 1.44
N VAL A 107 -10.51 5.96 1.19
CA VAL A 107 -11.56 5.19 1.87
C VAL A 107 -11.26 5.08 3.36
N PHE A 108 -10.03 4.71 3.72
CA PHE A 108 -9.59 4.62 5.10
C PHE A 108 -9.84 5.92 5.87
N SER A 109 -9.42 7.04 5.31
CA SER A 109 -9.61 8.35 5.96
C SER A 109 -11.08 8.71 6.13
N LYS A 110 -11.93 8.42 5.12
CA LYS A 110 -13.36 8.70 5.16
C LYS A 110 -14.10 7.83 6.17
N VAL A 111 -13.78 6.54 6.24
CA VAL A 111 -14.37 5.64 7.23
C VAL A 111 -13.95 6.03 8.63
N ARG A 112 -12.67 6.34 8.82
CA ARG A 112 -12.11 6.76 10.09
C ARG A 112 -12.76 8.03 10.63
N GLU A 113 -12.95 9.06 9.78
CA GLU A 113 -13.68 10.27 10.12
C GLU A 113 -15.12 9.96 10.61
N ARG A 114 -15.82 9.02 9.95
CA ARG A 114 -17.20 8.65 10.31
C ARG A 114 -17.32 7.84 11.59
N VAL A 115 -16.32 7.01 11.86
CA VAL A 115 -16.27 6.16 13.07
C VAL A 115 -15.82 6.96 14.30
N GLY A 116 -15.26 8.18 14.09
CA GLY A 116 -14.75 9.02 15.17
C GLY A 116 -13.41 8.51 15.76
N ASP A 117 -12.62 7.78 14.97
CA ASP A 117 -11.27 7.38 15.32
C ASP A 117 -10.30 8.53 14.98
N ASP A 118 -9.86 9.28 15.97
CA ASP A 118 -8.87 10.36 15.83
C ASP A 118 -7.41 9.85 15.85
N GLY A 119 -7.22 8.53 15.99
CA GLY A 119 -5.92 7.85 15.99
C GLY A 119 -5.15 7.90 17.29
N LEU A 120 -5.58 8.71 18.24
CA LEU A 120 -5.02 8.79 19.59
C LEU A 120 -5.81 7.92 20.57
N ASN A 121 -7.13 7.85 20.36
CA ASN A 121 -8.04 6.98 21.10
C ASN A 121 -8.61 5.93 20.18
N LEU A 122 -8.27 4.66 20.42
CA LEU A 122 -8.86 3.53 19.69
C LEU A 122 -10.34 3.41 20.08
N ASN A 123 -11.22 3.80 19.16
CA ASN A 123 -12.64 3.54 19.32
C ASN A 123 -12.90 2.03 19.18
N SER A 124 -14.00 1.53 19.76
CA SER A 124 -14.43 0.12 19.63
C SER A 124 -14.52 -0.37 18.19
N TYR A 125 -14.67 0.52 17.22
CA TYR A 125 -14.81 0.22 15.79
C TYR A 125 -13.58 0.58 14.95
N TRP A 126 -12.40 0.71 15.57
CA TRP A 126 -11.14 1.07 14.90
C TRP A 126 -10.79 0.17 13.70
N TYR A 127 -11.23 -1.08 13.73
CA TYR A 127 -10.96 -2.07 12.68
C TYR A 127 -11.79 -1.86 11.41
N LEU A 128 -12.89 -1.10 11.46
CA LEU A 128 -13.75 -0.88 10.28
C LEU A 128 -13.01 -0.11 9.18
N ALA A 129 -12.20 0.85 9.52
CA ALA A 129 -11.45 1.62 8.54
C ALA A 129 -10.50 0.73 7.72
N PRO A 130 -9.57 -0.06 8.32
CA PRO A 130 -8.71 -0.95 7.56
C PRO A 130 -9.47 -2.06 6.82
N VAL A 131 -10.51 -2.64 7.40
CA VAL A 131 -11.27 -3.71 6.72
C VAL A 131 -11.96 -3.19 5.46
N ILE A 132 -12.64 -2.05 5.54
CA ILE A 132 -13.37 -1.48 4.40
C ILE A 132 -12.41 -0.97 3.34
N SER A 133 -11.35 -0.24 3.73
CA SER A 133 -10.37 0.27 2.78
C SER A 133 -9.63 -0.84 2.05
N THR A 134 -9.19 -1.88 2.78
CA THR A 134 -8.54 -3.06 2.22
C THR A 134 -9.45 -3.77 1.21
N PHE A 135 -10.73 -3.95 1.53
CA PHE A 135 -11.68 -4.60 0.63
C PHE A 135 -11.77 -3.86 -0.71
N PHE A 136 -11.96 -2.53 -0.69
CA PHE A 136 -12.05 -1.74 -1.91
C PHE A 136 -10.72 -1.66 -2.66
N ALA A 137 -9.60 -1.50 -1.94
CA ALA A 137 -8.27 -1.47 -2.55
C ALA A 137 -7.96 -2.78 -3.29
N GLN A 138 -8.21 -3.93 -2.66
CA GLN A 138 -7.97 -5.26 -3.25
C GLN A 138 -8.87 -5.51 -4.47
N LEU A 139 -10.12 -5.09 -4.42
CA LEU A 139 -11.05 -5.26 -5.53
C LEU A 139 -10.57 -4.49 -6.76
N ILE A 140 -10.14 -3.25 -6.60
CA ILE A 140 -9.65 -2.42 -7.69
C ILE A 140 -8.28 -2.89 -8.17
N ASP A 141 -7.38 -3.25 -7.26
CA ASP A 141 -6.06 -3.79 -7.61
C ASP A 141 -6.19 -5.03 -8.50
N THR A 142 -7.08 -5.94 -8.15
CA THR A 142 -7.38 -7.13 -8.95
C THR A 142 -7.89 -6.77 -10.35
N TYR A 143 -8.83 -5.84 -10.46
CA TYR A 143 -9.36 -5.43 -11.77
C TYR A 143 -8.36 -4.65 -12.64
N LEU A 144 -7.41 -3.95 -12.04
CA LEU A 144 -6.41 -3.19 -12.77
C LEU A 144 -5.21 -4.05 -13.22
N PHE A 145 -4.93 -5.12 -12.47
CA PHE A 145 -3.80 -5.98 -12.76
C PHE A 145 -4.13 -7.03 -13.83
N TYR A 146 -5.36 -7.53 -13.87
CA TYR A 146 -5.86 -8.54 -14.81
C TYR A 146 -6.72 -7.94 -15.91
#